data_78aff2f2a30c7d6cbca38111735be929
#
_entry.id   78aff2f2a30c7d6cbca38111735be929
#
_cell.length_a   1.000
_cell.length_b   1.000
_cell.length_c   1.000
_cell.angle_alpha   90.00
_cell.angle_beta   90.00
_cell.angle_gamma   90.00
#
_symmetry.space_group_name_H-M   'P 1'
#
loop_
_entity.id
_entity.type
_entity.pdbx_description
1 polymer ?
#
loop_
_entity_poly.entity_id
_entity_poly.type
_entity_poly.pdbx_seq_one_letter_code
_entity_poly.pdbx_strand_id
1 'polypeptide(L)'
;MAYVITQRCCNDASCVPECPVDCIRPTPEQREFATTEMLYIDPDTCIDCGACVDACPVDAIFSEDDLLASLARFRDINAAYFQRHPLESNFEPLVAPNRAPKDLGTLRVAVIGAGPAACYAAEELLRRADVEVELFDRLPTPYGLVRAGVAPDHPGTKSVAGLFESAFRRDALQYRLNVEVGKHISHDELLAHHHAVLYAVGAATDRKLGVPGEDLPGSHSATEFVAWYNGHPDFADREFDLSGERAVIVGNGNVALDVARVLTVNPDELAKTDIADHALDALRRSNIQEVVVLGRRGPLQAAYTSPEFLALAHLKGVDVIIDPAELTLDPTSQAALDDPEVEPSLQLKYTLAEEYAAKSPTPGTATASPGTKRIVFRYLVSPTALTGEGKVQALEYQENDLVEENGVLMARGSERTGVLETGLVLRSIGYKGEPVADIPFDESRGVIPNAKGRVLDADGAPVPGVYVSGWIKRGPRGVIGTNRVDSQETVDQLIEDFVGGKLAAPQGNRATLTALLAERQPDQIGRDGWKAIDQAEKNAGKSAGRPRVKFTSLEDLLKAAKG
;
A
#
# COMPACT_ATOMS: atom_id res chain seq x y z
N MET A 1 -22.93 -21.23 12.24
CA MET A 1 -22.69 -20.07 11.34
C MET A 1 -21.35 -19.52 11.72
N ALA A 2 -20.61 -19.00 10.76
CA ALA A 2 -19.28 -18.45 11.05
C ALA A 2 -19.17 -17.03 10.49
N TYR A 3 -18.21 -16.26 10.99
CA TYR A 3 -17.81 -15.03 10.34
C TYR A 3 -16.79 -15.29 9.23
N VAL A 4 -16.76 -14.42 8.23
CA VAL A 4 -15.94 -14.54 7.03
C VAL A 4 -15.17 -13.25 6.81
N ILE A 5 -13.86 -13.34 6.62
CA ILE A 5 -13.01 -12.22 6.22
C ILE A 5 -13.02 -12.10 4.70
N THR A 6 -13.13 -10.86 4.19
CA THR A 6 -13.26 -10.56 2.76
C THR A 6 -12.06 -9.74 2.24
N GLN A 7 -12.08 -9.39 0.95
CA GLN A 7 -10.99 -8.67 0.26
C GLN A 7 -10.55 -7.35 0.90
N ARG A 8 -11.41 -6.74 1.73
CA ARG A 8 -11.06 -5.48 2.41
C ARG A 8 -10.01 -5.66 3.49
N CYS A 9 -9.70 -6.90 3.88
CA CYS A 9 -8.72 -7.18 4.92
C CYS A 9 -7.38 -6.50 4.59
N CYS A 10 -6.88 -5.72 5.54
CA CYS A 10 -5.60 -5.02 5.42
C CYS A 10 -4.48 -5.66 6.24
N ASN A 11 -4.71 -6.88 6.78
CA ASN A 11 -3.79 -7.61 7.64
C ASN A 11 -3.35 -6.82 8.89
N ASP A 12 -4.23 -5.99 9.43
CA ASP A 12 -3.96 -5.21 10.65
C ASP A 12 -3.88 -6.11 11.90
N ALA A 13 -4.54 -7.27 11.85
CA ALA A 13 -4.62 -8.27 12.92
C ALA A 13 -5.24 -7.78 14.23
N SER A 14 -5.96 -6.67 14.25
CA SER A 14 -6.71 -6.23 15.45
C SER A 14 -7.79 -7.22 15.85
N CYS A 15 -8.31 -8.00 14.91
CA CYS A 15 -9.32 -9.04 15.16
C CYS A 15 -8.75 -10.30 15.86
N VAL A 16 -7.44 -10.58 15.70
CA VAL A 16 -6.81 -11.80 16.23
C VAL A 16 -6.92 -11.88 17.77
N PRO A 17 -6.47 -10.87 18.56
CA PRO A 17 -6.55 -10.96 20.02
C PRO A 17 -7.99 -10.89 20.57
N GLU A 18 -8.95 -10.47 19.76
CA GLU A 18 -10.36 -10.39 20.19
C GLU A 18 -11.11 -11.72 19.99
N CYS A 19 -10.52 -12.67 19.28
CA CYS A 19 -11.15 -13.97 19.06
C CYS A 19 -11.02 -14.88 20.28
N PRO A 20 -12.11 -15.20 20.99
CA PRO A 20 -12.05 -15.99 22.24
C PRO A 20 -11.70 -17.46 22.01
N VAL A 21 -11.81 -17.95 20.78
CA VAL A 21 -11.50 -19.33 20.39
C VAL A 21 -10.27 -19.42 19.47
N ASP A 22 -9.55 -18.31 19.30
CA ASP A 22 -8.30 -18.23 18.55
C ASP A 22 -8.37 -18.83 17.14
N CYS A 23 -9.47 -18.59 16.43
CA CYS A 23 -9.74 -19.18 15.09
C CYS A 23 -9.39 -18.27 13.91
N ILE A 24 -8.59 -17.21 14.11
CA ILE A 24 -8.17 -16.27 13.05
C ILE A 24 -6.68 -16.46 12.74
N ARG A 25 -6.36 -16.73 11.47
CA ARG A 25 -4.99 -17.05 11.02
C ARG A 25 -4.66 -16.34 9.69
N PRO A 26 -3.34 -16.19 9.36
CA PRO A 26 -2.22 -16.37 10.29
C PRO A 26 -2.16 -15.26 11.34
N THR A 27 -1.54 -15.55 12.50
CA THR A 27 -1.27 -14.54 13.52
C THR A 27 0.03 -13.78 13.23
N PRO A 28 0.23 -12.58 13.78
CA PRO A 28 1.45 -11.79 13.56
C PRO A 28 2.76 -12.50 13.91
N GLU A 29 2.73 -13.50 14.80
CA GLU A 29 3.87 -14.30 15.23
C GLU A 29 4.22 -15.41 14.23
N GLN A 30 3.27 -15.81 13.38
CA GLN A 30 3.47 -16.86 12.38
C GLN A 30 4.21 -16.32 11.17
N ARG A 31 5.11 -17.15 10.62
CA ARG A 31 5.94 -16.77 9.47
C ARG A 31 5.11 -16.41 8.23
N GLU A 32 4.00 -17.08 8.04
CA GLU A 32 3.06 -16.93 6.93
C GLU A 32 2.40 -15.55 6.92
N PHE A 33 2.32 -14.88 8.07
CA PHE A 33 1.73 -13.54 8.18
C PHE A 33 2.40 -12.51 7.26
N ALA A 34 3.70 -12.64 7.03
CA ALA A 34 4.44 -11.71 6.18
C ALA A 34 4.08 -11.82 4.69
N THR A 35 3.54 -12.95 4.27
CA THR A 35 3.27 -13.29 2.86
C THR A 35 1.79 -13.53 2.56
N THR A 36 0.94 -13.65 3.59
CA THR A 36 -0.48 -13.88 3.39
C THR A 36 -1.17 -12.70 2.69
N GLU A 37 -2.09 -13.00 1.81
CA GLU A 37 -2.88 -12.01 1.07
C GLU A 37 -3.95 -11.35 1.95
N MET A 38 -4.50 -12.09 2.92
CA MET A 38 -5.50 -11.65 3.92
C MET A 38 -5.44 -12.57 5.14
N LEU A 39 -6.18 -12.24 6.18
CA LEU A 39 -6.44 -13.16 7.29
C LEU A 39 -7.69 -14.00 6.99
N TYR A 40 -7.82 -15.13 7.70
CA TYR A 40 -8.89 -16.10 7.50
C TYR A 40 -9.49 -16.50 8.85
N ILE A 41 -10.79 -16.79 8.86
CA ILE A 41 -11.52 -17.35 10.02
C ILE A 41 -11.83 -18.81 9.73
N ASP A 42 -11.49 -19.70 10.67
CA ASP A 42 -11.84 -21.11 10.61
C ASP A 42 -13.35 -21.28 10.86
N PRO A 43 -14.12 -21.74 9.85
CA PRO A 43 -15.56 -21.88 9.99
C PRO A 43 -15.97 -22.99 10.98
N ASP A 44 -15.11 -23.99 11.20
CA ASP A 44 -15.39 -25.12 12.09
C ASP A 44 -15.18 -24.77 13.56
N THR A 45 -14.25 -23.84 13.86
CA THR A 45 -13.92 -23.40 15.22
C THR A 45 -14.65 -22.12 15.64
N CYS A 46 -15.09 -21.30 14.67
CA CYS A 46 -15.77 -20.04 14.93
C CYS A 46 -17.09 -20.25 15.70
N ILE A 47 -17.28 -19.53 16.80
CA ILE A 47 -18.48 -19.60 17.65
C ILE A 47 -19.49 -18.47 17.40
N ASP A 48 -19.33 -17.73 16.30
CA ASP A 48 -20.26 -16.67 15.86
C ASP A 48 -20.48 -15.55 16.90
N CYS A 49 -19.44 -15.20 17.67
CA CYS A 49 -19.56 -14.21 18.75
C CYS A 49 -19.49 -12.74 18.30
N GLY A 50 -18.99 -12.44 17.08
CA GLY A 50 -18.94 -11.11 16.50
C GLY A 50 -17.83 -10.18 17.03
N ALA A 51 -17.03 -10.56 18.04
CA ALA A 51 -15.99 -9.71 18.61
C ALA A 51 -14.95 -9.21 17.58
N CYS A 52 -14.64 -10.04 16.60
CA CYS A 52 -13.73 -9.70 15.51
C CYS A 52 -14.27 -8.59 14.58
N VAL A 53 -15.59 -8.46 14.46
CA VAL A 53 -16.24 -7.44 13.61
C VAL A 53 -15.99 -6.05 14.19
N ASP A 54 -16.25 -5.87 15.47
CA ASP A 54 -16.07 -4.59 16.17
C ASP A 54 -14.59 -4.14 16.19
N ALA A 55 -13.68 -5.09 16.16
CA ALA A 55 -12.24 -4.84 16.16
C ALA A 55 -11.67 -4.54 14.77
N CYS A 56 -12.40 -4.82 13.68
CA CYS A 56 -11.91 -4.66 12.32
C CYS A 56 -11.92 -3.20 11.87
N PRO A 57 -10.77 -2.56 11.63
CA PRO A 57 -10.73 -1.13 11.27
C PRO A 57 -11.19 -0.82 9.85
N VAL A 58 -11.43 -1.84 9.03
CA VAL A 58 -11.73 -1.71 7.59
C VAL A 58 -13.05 -2.38 7.19
N ASP A 59 -13.86 -2.80 8.15
CA ASP A 59 -15.14 -3.49 7.92
C ASP A 59 -15.01 -4.67 6.93
N ALA A 60 -14.00 -5.51 7.14
CA ALA A 60 -13.72 -6.66 6.26
C ALA A 60 -14.44 -7.94 6.68
N ILE A 61 -15.07 -7.98 7.85
CA ILE A 61 -15.61 -9.20 8.48
C ILE A 61 -17.13 -9.15 8.49
N PHE A 62 -17.74 -10.18 7.95
CA PHE A 62 -19.19 -10.31 7.82
C PHE A 62 -19.66 -11.66 8.39
N SER A 63 -20.90 -11.71 8.92
CA SER A 63 -21.55 -12.99 9.13
C SER A 63 -21.77 -13.69 7.78
N GLU A 64 -21.63 -15.01 7.77
CA GLU A 64 -21.85 -15.84 6.58
C GLU A 64 -23.22 -15.57 5.93
N ASP A 65 -24.25 -15.29 6.73
CA ASP A 65 -25.61 -15.01 6.24
C ASP A 65 -25.79 -13.62 5.63
N ASP A 66 -24.91 -12.66 6.00
CA ASP A 66 -24.97 -11.26 5.54
C ASP A 66 -24.06 -10.99 4.34
N LEU A 67 -23.37 -12.03 3.82
CA LEU A 67 -22.47 -11.86 2.68
C LEU A 67 -23.25 -11.48 1.42
N LEU A 68 -22.85 -10.39 0.80
CA LEU A 68 -23.32 -10.02 -0.54
C LEU A 68 -22.94 -11.13 -1.54
N ALA A 69 -23.74 -11.32 -2.58
CA ALA A 69 -23.47 -12.34 -3.61
C ALA A 69 -22.06 -12.19 -4.24
N SER A 70 -21.57 -10.96 -4.38
CA SER A 70 -20.20 -10.67 -4.86
C SER A 70 -19.10 -11.11 -3.89
N LEU A 71 -19.42 -11.31 -2.62
CA LEU A 71 -18.48 -11.72 -1.56
C LEU A 71 -18.67 -13.18 -1.13
N ALA A 72 -19.69 -13.88 -1.63
CA ALA A 72 -20.04 -15.24 -1.20
C ALA A 72 -18.88 -16.23 -1.33
N ARG A 73 -18.01 -16.04 -2.32
CA ARG A 73 -16.83 -16.90 -2.55
C ARG A 73 -15.79 -16.82 -1.42
N PHE A 74 -15.79 -15.75 -0.63
CA PHE A 74 -14.87 -15.63 0.50
C PHE A 74 -15.15 -16.65 1.61
N ARG A 75 -16.36 -17.18 1.73
CA ARG A 75 -16.64 -18.31 2.62
C ARG A 75 -15.75 -19.51 2.30
N ASP A 76 -15.72 -19.89 1.02
CA ASP A 76 -14.95 -21.05 0.57
C ASP A 76 -13.43 -20.77 0.65
N ILE A 77 -13.00 -19.53 0.41
CA ILE A 77 -11.61 -19.07 0.53
C ILE A 77 -11.13 -19.19 1.99
N ASN A 78 -11.95 -18.74 2.97
CA ASN A 78 -11.61 -18.87 4.39
C ASN A 78 -11.48 -20.35 4.79
N ALA A 79 -12.45 -21.19 4.40
CA ALA A 79 -12.43 -22.61 4.71
C ALA A 79 -11.22 -23.34 4.06
N ALA A 80 -10.89 -23.03 2.81
CA ALA A 80 -9.78 -23.65 2.10
C ALA A 80 -8.43 -23.39 2.78
N TYR A 81 -8.23 -22.21 3.38
CA TYR A 81 -7.02 -21.90 4.13
C TYR A 81 -6.78 -22.93 5.26
N PHE A 82 -7.82 -23.25 6.05
CA PHE A 82 -7.69 -24.15 7.20
C PHE A 82 -7.64 -25.64 6.81
N GLN A 83 -8.05 -26.00 5.60
CA GLN A 83 -7.76 -27.34 5.07
C GLN A 83 -6.27 -27.57 4.90
N ARG A 84 -5.53 -26.50 4.58
CA ARG A 84 -4.08 -26.53 4.38
C ARG A 84 -3.31 -26.20 5.68
N HIS A 85 -3.83 -25.29 6.48
CA HIS A 85 -3.25 -24.80 7.72
C HIS A 85 -4.18 -25.09 8.91
N PRO A 86 -4.36 -26.37 9.32
CA PRO A 86 -5.24 -26.72 10.42
C PRO A 86 -4.79 -26.05 11.72
N LEU A 87 -5.77 -25.63 12.54
CA LEU A 87 -5.48 -25.06 13.83
C LEU A 87 -4.76 -26.07 14.72
N GLU A 88 -3.58 -25.71 15.20
CA GLU A 88 -2.91 -26.49 16.25
C GLU A 88 -3.62 -26.25 17.59
N SER A 89 -3.80 -27.31 18.36
CA SER A 89 -4.48 -27.26 19.67
C SER A 89 -3.67 -26.55 20.78
N ASN A 90 -2.57 -25.92 20.46
CA ASN A 90 -1.68 -25.24 21.40
C ASN A 90 -2.10 -23.78 21.54
N PHE A 91 -2.88 -23.47 22.56
CA PHE A 91 -3.11 -22.11 22.99
C PHE A 91 -1.82 -21.54 23.58
N GLU A 92 -1.08 -20.77 22.80
CA GLU A 92 -0.02 -19.93 23.32
C GLU A 92 -0.65 -18.62 23.85
N PRO A 93 -0.54 -18.33 25.15
CA PRO A 93 -1.07 -17.09 25.70
C PRO A 93 -0.36 -15.91 25.05
N LEU A 94 -1.14 -14.93 24.58
CA LEU A 94 -0.60 -13.67 24.06
C LEU A 94 0.32 -13.03 25.11
N VAL A 95 1.61 -12.95 24.79
CA VAL A 95 2.59 -12.31 25.67
C VAL A 95 2.37 -10.80 25.59
N ALA A 96 1.98 -10.20 26.72
CA ALA A 96 1.82 -8.75 26.78
C ALA A 96 3.16 -8.07 26.44
N PRO A 97 3.18 -7.08 25.55
CA PRO A 97 4.41 -6.41 25.14
C PRO A 97 5.09 -5.74 26.35
N ASN A 98 6.42 -5.84 26.42
CA ASN A 98 7.22 -5.23 27.45
C ASN A 98 6.95 -3.72 27.55
N ARG A 99 6.75 -3.23 28.76
CA ARG A 99 6.62 -1.79 29.04
C ARG A 99 7.90 -1.28 29.68
N ALA A 100 8.33 -0.08 29.28
CA ALA A 100 9.44 0.59 29.96
C ALA A 100 9.05 0.91 31.42
N PRO A 101 9.94 0.69 32.39
CA PRO A 101 9.75 1.12 33.76
C PRO A 101 9.49 2.63 33.86
N LYS A 102 8.56 3.04 34.73
CA LYS A 102 8.18 4.47 34.88
C LYS A 102 9.25 5.34 35.52
N ASP A 103 10.17 4.76 36.27
CA ASP A 103 11.27 5.43 36.95
C ASP A 103 12.41 5.86 36.03
N LEU A 104 12.40 5.43 34.75
CA LEU A 104 13.37 5.87 33.75
C LEU A 104 13.10 7.28 33.20
N GLY A 105 11.96 7.89 33.59
CA GLY A 105 11.53 9.18 33.06
C GLY A 105 10.88 9.10 31.68
N THR A 106 10.58 10.26 31.09
CA THR A 106 9.85 10.38 29.83
C THR A 106 10.78 10.13 28.63
N LEU A 107 10.48 9.12 27.83
CA LEU A 107 11.13 8.85 26.55
C LEU A 107 10.65 9.87 25.51
N ARG A 108 11.56 10.57 24.82
CA ARG A 108 11.23 11.51 23.73
C ARG A 108 11.66 10.94 22.40
N VAL A 109 10.72 10.84 21.47
CA VAL A 109 10.94 10.25 20.15
C VAL A 109 10.41 11.16 19.05
N ALA A 110 11.27 11.46 18.07
CA ALA A 110 10.87 12.03 16.79
C ALA A 110 10.55 10.89 15.81
N VAL A 111 9.36 10.89 15.23
CA VAL A 111 8.95 9.96 14.17
C VAL A 111 8.85 10.75 12.87
N ILE A 112 9.64 10.39 11.86
CA ILE A 112 9.75 11.09 10.59
C ILE A 112 8.95 10.36 9.51
N GLY A 113 7.93 11.03 8.99
CA GLY A 113 6.84 10.51 8.19
C GLY A 113 5.58 10.36 9.03
N ALA A 114 4.40 10.51 8.41
CA ALA A 114 3.10 10.30 9.02
C ALA A 114 2.26 9.24 8.27
N GLY A 115 2.92 8.34 7.52
CA GLY A 115 2.31 7.20 6.87
C GLY A 115 1.99 6.05 7.84
N PRO A 116 1.45 4.90 7.35
CA PRO A 116 1.02 3.78 8.20
C PRO A 116 2.10 3.29 9.17
N ALA A 117 3.34 3.12 8.71
CA ALA A 117 4.43 2.65 9.58
C ALA A 117 4.71 3.63 10.73
N ALA A 118 4.73 4.94 10.45
CA ALA A 118 4.89 5.97 11.46
C ALA A 118 3.72 5.97 12.47
N CYS A 119 2.49 5.80 11.96
CA CYS A 119 1.29 5.75 12.80
C CYS A 119 1.31 4.56 13.75
N TYR A 120 1.64 3.36 13.26
CA TYR A 120 1.77 2.17 14.11
C TYR A 120 2.92 2.29 15.10
N ALA A 121 4.08 2.84 14.69
CA ALA A 121 5.19 3.06 15.60
C ALA A 121 4.83 4.04 16.73
N ALA A 122 4.14 5.13 16.40
CA ALA A 122 3.68 6.10 17.39
C ALA A 122 2.65 5.49 18.36
N GLU A 123 1.71 4.68 17.85
CA GLU A 123 0.73 3.95 18.68
C GLU A 123 1.44 2.99 19.64
N GLU A 124 2.39 2.19 19.15
CA GLU A 124 3.17 1.27 19.98
C GLU A 124 3.95 2.00 21.09
N LEU A 125 4.63 3.09 20.76
CA LEU A 125 5.33 3.93 21.74
C LEU A 125 4.39 4.44 22.83
N LEU A 126 3.21 4.97 22.45
CA LEU A 126 2.19 5.50 23.36
C LEU A 126 1.59 4.45 24.30
N ARG A 127 1.66 3.16 23.94
CA ARG A 127 1.16 2.05 24.77
C ARG A 127 2.22 1.54 25.75
N ARG A 128 3.52 1.66 25.42
CA ARG A 128 4.60 0.94 26.10
C ARG A 128 5.49 1.77 27.02
N ALA A 129 5.48 3.08 26.89
CA ALA A 129 6.32 3.95 27.69
C ALA A 129 5.58 5.19 28.19
N ASP A 130 6.12 5.85 29.20
CA ASP A 130 5.88 7.28 29.42
C ASP A 130 6.66 8.04 28.32
N VAL A 131 5.96 8.56 27.31
CA VAL A 131 6.57 9.01 26.07
C VAL A 131 6.02 10.35 25.60
N GLU A 132 6.89 11.16 25.04
CA GLU A 132 6.56 12.30 24.17
C GLU A 132 6.93 11.95 22.73
N VAL A 133 5.95 11.91 21.83
CA VAL A 133 6.14 11.66 20.40
C VAL A 133 5.92 12.95 19.63
N GLU A 134 6.87 13.32 18.77
CA GLU A 134 6.74 14.38 17.78
C GLU A 134 6.67 13.71 16.40
N LEU A 135 5.53 13.82 15.70
CA LEU A 135 5.29 13.21 14.40
C LEU A 135 5.47 14.23 13.29
N PHE A 136 6.55 14.09 12.52
CA PHE A 136 6.91 15.00 11.43
C PHE A 136 6.44 14.49 10.08
N ASP A 137 5.91 15.37 9.25
CA ASP A 137 5.70 15.09 7.83
C ASP A 137 5.92 16.36 7.00
N ARG A 138 6.51 16.19 5.81
CA ARG A 138 6.68 17.32 4.86
C ARG A 138 5.35 17.79 4.28
N LEU A 139 4.32 16.91 4.27
CA LEU A 139 2.99 17.25 3.82
C LEU A 139 2.17 17.90 4.94
N PRO A 140 1.21 18.77 4.59
CA PRO A 140 0.30 19.38 5.56
C PRO A 140 -0.77 18.41 6.09
N THR A 141 -0.80 17.18 5.59
CA THR A 141 -1.79 16.16 5.97
C THR A 141 -1.12 14.84 6.32
N PRO A 142 -1.58 14.11 7.38
CA PRO A 142 -1.03 12.83 7.77
C PRO A 142 -1.57 11.67 6.93
N TYR A 143 -1.17 10.45 7.30
CA TYR A 143 -1.60 9.14 6.83
C TYR A 143 -0.96 8.68 5.51
N GLY A 144 -0.09 9.47 4.88
CA GLY A 144 0.70 9.07 3.71
C GLY A 144 -0.14 8.36 2.64
N LEU A 145 0.25 7.14 2.26
CA LEU A 145 -0.44 6.38 1.20
C LEU A 145 -1.85 5.91 1.57
N VAL A 146 -2.25 5.88 2.83
CA VAL A 146 -3.67 5.62 3.18
C VAL A 146 -4.54 6.73 2.61
N ARG A 147 -4.08 7.98 2.67
CA ARG A 147 -4.77 9.14 2.08
C ARG A 147 -4.51 9.29 0.58
N ALA A 148 -3.24 9.15 0.16
CA ALA A 148 -2.78 9.55 -1.17
C ALA A 148 -2.39 8.38 -2.10
N GLY A 149 -2.54 7.13 -1.65
CA GLY A 149 -2.15 5.93 -2.41
C GLY A 149 -3.26 4.90 -2.57
N VAL A 150 -4.03 4.62 -1.52
CA VAL A 150 -5.19 3.71 -1.60
C VAL A 150 -6.20 4.25 -2.62
N ALA A 151 -6.69 3.37 -3.49
CA ALA A 151 -7.63 3.75 -4.56
C ALA A 151 -8.92 4.40 -4.00
N PRO A 152 -9.51 5.38 -4.70
CA PRO A 152 -10.68 6.10 -4.20
C PRO A 152 -11.90 5.20 -3.96
N ASP A 153 -12.03 4.13 -4.73
CA ASP A 153 -13.09 3.13 -4.65
C ASP A 153 -12.86 2.06 -3.56
N HIS A 154 -11.82 2.24 -2.73
CA HIS A 154 -11.54 1.42 -1.53
C HIS A 154 -11.76 2.22 -0.22
N PRO A 155 -12.97 2.74 0.04
CA PRO A 155 -13.22 3.56 1.22
C PRO A 155 -13.04 2.79 2.54
N GLY A 156 -13.34 1.47 2.54
CA GLY A 156 -13.11 0.59 3.69
C GLY A 156 -11.64 0.53 4.08
N THR A 157 -10.73 0.33 3.13
CA THR A 157 -9.28 0.32 3.40
C THR A 157 -8.79 1.68 3.92
N LYS A 158 -9.36 2.80 3.42
CA LYS A 158 -9.04 4.15 3.92
C LYS A 158 -9.54 4.41 5.33
N SER A 159 -10.54 3.67 5.83
CA SER A 159 -11.09 3.84 7.19
C SER A 159 -10.09 3.50 8.29
N VAL A 160 -8.99 2.78 7.99
CA VAL A 160 -7.88 2.55 8.93
C VAL A 160 -7.31 3.86 9.51
N ALA A 161 -7.45 4.99 8.80
CA ALA A 161 -7.09 6.31 9.33
C ALA A 161 -7.82 6.65 10.64
N GLY A 162 -9.04 6.14 10.84
CA GLY A 162 -9.82 6.32 12.06
C GLY A 162 -9.20 5.65 13.29
N LEU A 163 -8.54 4.50 13.10
CA LEU A 163 -7.78 3.82 14.14
C LEU A 163 -6.65 4.74 14.65
N PHE A 164 -5.87 5.30 13.74
CA PHE A 164 -4.76 6.20 14.07
C PHE A 164 -5.25 7.50 14.73
N GLU A 165 -6.34 8.07 14.23
CA GLU A 165 -6.92 9.29 14.81
C GLU A 165 -7.29 9.11 16.28
N SER A 166 -7.84 7.96 16.66
CA SER A 166 -8.17 7.63 18.04
C SER A 166 -6.93 7.60 18.95
N ALA A 167 -5.86 6.92 18.50
CA ALA A 167 -4.60 6.85 19.24
C ALA A 167 -3.94 8.24 19.40
N PHE A 168 -4.11 9.13 18.43
CA PHE A 168 -3.45 10.43 18.36
C PHE A 168 -4.18 11.58 19.08
N ARG A 169 -5.27 11.29 19.77
CA ARG A 169 -5.93 12.28 20.64
C ARG A 169 -5.16 12.59 21.92
N ARG A 170 -4.13 11.80 22.24
CA ARG A 170 -3.33 11.96 23.45
C ARG A 170 -2.38 13.17 23.33
N ASP A 171 -2.22 13.94 24.43
CA ASP A 171 -1.32 15.10 24.46
C ASP A 171 0.17 14.72 24.37
N ALA A 172 0.48 13.46 24.68
CA ALA A 172 1.80 12.89 24.51
C ALA A 172 2.29 12.93 23.05
N LEU A 173 1.37 12.93 22.06
CA LEU A 173 1.69 13.05 20.64
C LEU A 173 1.42 14.47 20.14
N GLN A 174 2.39 15.04 19.42
CA GLN A 174 2.26 16.31 18.70
C GLN A 174 2.52 16.12 17.21
N TYR A 175 1.69 16.73 16.38
CA TYR A 175 1.91 16.81 14.93
C TYR A 175 2.84 17.98 14.60
N ARG A 176 3.77 17.74 13.68
CA ARG A 176 4.67 18.69 13.04
C ARG A 176 4.57 18.52 11.53
N LEU A 177 3.35 18.73 11.00
CA LEU A 177 3.07 18.63 9.57
C LEU A 177 3.53 19.88 8.83
N ASN A 178 3.75 19.77 7.53
CA ASN A 178 4.40 20.78 6.70
C ASN A 178 5.83 21.12 7.18
N VAL A 179 6.51 20.14 7.79
CA VAL A 179 7.89 20.24 8.27
C VAL A 179 8.74 19.16 7.61
N GLU A 180 9.68 19.58 6.79
CA GLU A 180 10.59 18.70 6.05
C GLU A 180 11.91 18.58 6.79
N VAL A 181 12.24 17.36 7.22
CA VAL A 181 13.53 17.04 7.85
C VAL A 181 14.63 17.07 6.79
N GLY A 182 15.76 17.66 7.12
CA GLY A 182 16.85 17.97 6.18
C GLY A 182 16.73 19.36 5.56
N LYS A 183 15.58 20.04 5.70
CA LYS A 183 15.35 21.40 5.22
C LYS A 183 15.01 22.38 6.36
N HIS A 184 14.01 22.08 7.16
CA HIS A 184 13.56 22.95 8.26
C HIS A 184 14.21 22.59 9.59
N ILE A 185 14.60 21.33 9.77
CA ILE A 185 15.31 20.81 10.93
C ILE A 185 16.27 19.69 10.48
N SER A 186 17.49 19.67 11.00
CA SER A 186 18.49 18.65 10.68
C SER A 186 18.33 17.40 11.55
N HIS A 187 18.98 16.29 11.15
CA HIS A 187 19.07 15.06 11.93
C HIS A 187 19.67 15.29 13.31
N ASP A 188 20.80 16.03 13.39
CA ASP A 188 21.49 16.31 14.65
C ASP A 188 20.64 17.15 15.60
N GLU A 189 19.87 18.12 15.07
CA GLU A 189 18.94 18.91 15.88
C GLU A 189 17.79 18.07 16.42
N LEU A 190 17.32 17.08 15.64
CA LEU A 190 16.32 16.13 16.15
C LEU A 190 16.87 15.31 17.31
N LEU A 191 18.10 14.76 17.20
CA LEU A 191 18.77 14.04 18.29
C LEU A 191 19.08 14.94 19.50
N ALA A 192 19.35 16.24 19.29
CA ALA A 192 19.53 17.16 20.39
C ALA A 192 18.25 17.39 21.21
N HIS A 193 17.06 17.16 20.65
CA HIS A 193 15.77 17.33 21.30
C HIS A 193 15.10 16.00 21.73
N HIS A 194 15.54 14.87 21.18
CA HIS A 194 14.92 13.55 21.41
C HIS A 194 15.97 12.50 21.80
N HIS A 195 15.54 11.48 22.54
CA HIS A 195 16.37 10.30 22.82
C HIS A 195 16.57 9.45 21.57
N ALA A 196 15.59 9.47 20.65
CA ALA A 196 15.62 8.68 19.44
C ALA A 196 14.89 9.36 18.29
N VAL A 197 15.34 9.07 17.05
CA VAL A 197 14.70 9.46 15.80
C VAL A 197 14.37 8.20 15.03
N LEU A 198 13.09 8.02 14.67
CA LEU A 198 12.58 6.87 13.91
C LEU A 198 12.13 7.33 12.52
N TYR A 199 12.81 6.87 11.48
CA TYR A 199 12.47 7.17 10.09
C TYR A 199 11.45 6.19 9.53
N ALA A 200 10.29 6.70 9.08
CA ALA A 200 9.21 5.95 8.46
C ALA A 200 8.68 6.68 7.20
N VAL A 201 9.60 7.14 6.36
CA VAL A 201 9.35 8.02 5.21
C VAL A 201 8.80 7.30 3.98
N GLY A 202 8.65 5.99 4.03
CA GLY A 202 8.08 5.20 2.95
C GLY A 202 9.04 4.96 1.78
N ALA A 203 8.50 4.93 0.55
CA ALA A 203 9.23 4.82 -0.71
C ALA A 203 8.53 5.72 -1.74
N ALA A 204 9.20 6.78 -2.17
CA ALA A 204 8.56 7.87 -2.91
C ALA A 204 8.76 7.78 -4.43
N THR A 205 9.79 7.08 -4.91
CA THR A 205 10.12 6.96 -6.33
C THR A 205 9.72 5.62 -6.92
N ASP A 206 9.66 5.55 -8.24
CA ASP A 206 9.41 4.34 -8.99
C ASP A 206 10.71 3.79 -9.62
N ARG A 207 10.63 2.53 -10.02
CA ARG A 207 11.70 1.89 -10.79
C ARG A 207 11.57 2.25 -12.26
N LYS A 208 12.71 2.42 -12.93
CA LYS A 208 12.79 2.60 -14.38
C LYS A 208 12.72 1.27 -15.12
N LEU A 209 12.13 1.27 -16.33
CA LEU A 209 12.12 0.11 -17.22
C LEU A 209 13.52 -0.13 -17.82
N GLY A 210 14.25 0.95 -18.07
CA GLY A 210 15.56 0.90 -18.71
C GLY A 210 15.49 0.60 -20.21
N VAL A 211 14.38 0.93 -20.87
CA VAL A 211 14.19 0.72 -22.31
C VAL A 211 14.25 2.04 -23.08
N PRO A 212 14.65 2.01 -24.37
CA PRO A 212 14.62 3.20 -25.23
C PRO A 212 13.22 3.85 -25.24
N GLY A 213 13.20 5.19 -25.20
CA GLY A 213 11.96 5.97 -25.25
C GLY A 213 11.17 6.03 -23.95
N GLU A 214 11.69 5.47 -22.85
CA GLU A 214 11.02 5.47 -21.54
C GLU A 214 10.68 6.88 -21.02
N ASP A 215 11.47 7.89 -21.39
CA ASP A 215 11.28 9.27 -20.93
C ASP A 215 10.44 10.13 -21.91
N LEU A 216 9.83 9.53 -22.96
CA LEU A 216 8.93 10.25 -23.86
C LEU A 216 7.65 10.72 -23.12
N PRO A 217 7.12 11.93 -23.42
CA PRO A 217 5.80 12.36 -22.99
C PRO A 217 4.73 11.28 -23.27
N GLY A 218 3.89 10.97 -22.30
CA GLY A 218 2.93 9.85 -22.35
C GLY A 218 3.43 8.58 -21.65
N SER A 219 4.71 8.54 -21.22
CA SER A 219 5.25 7.51 -20.35
C SER A 219 5.41 8.06 -18.94
N HIS A 220 4.64 7.52 -17.99
CA HIS A 220 4.58 7.99 -16.61
C HIS A 220 4.75 6.83 -15.63
N SER A 221 5.02 7.17 -14.37
CA SER A 221 4.90 6.23 -13.28
C SER A 221 3.43 6.01 -12.90
N ALA A 222 3.04 4.77 -12.60
CA ALA A 222 1.74 4.50 -11.98
C ALA A 222 1.61 5.19 -10.62
N THR A 223 2.73 5.39 -9.91
CA THR A 223 2.80 6.13 -8.65
C THR A 223 2.34 7.59 -8.81
N GLU A 224 2.80 8.28 -9.86
CA GLU A 224 2.35 9.64 -10.17
C GLU A 224 0.85 9.69 -10.50
N PHE A 225 0.36 8.73 -11.29
CA PHE A 225 -1.06 8.65 -11.63
C PHE A 225 -1.93 8.38 -10.40
N VAL A 226 -1.49 7.48 -9.51
CA VAL A 226 -2.15 7.19 -8.23
C VAL A 226 -2.18 8.42 -7.32
N ALA A 227 -1.06 9.13 -7.18
CA ALA A 227 -0.98 10.36 -6.39
C ALA A 227 -1.87 11.47 -6.97
N TRP A 228 -1.90 11.60 -8.30
CA TRP A 228 -2.71 12.57 -9.03
C TRP A 228 -4.22 12.35 -8.78
N TYR A 229 -4.74 11.13 -8.99
CA TYR A 229 -6.17 10.92 -8.76
C TYR A 229 -6.57 10.94 -7.27
N ASN A 230 -5.60 10.76 -6.38
CA ASN A 230 -5.82 10.93 -4.94
C ASN A 230 -5.63 12.37 -4.44
N GLY A 231 -5.26 13.32 -5.31
CA GLY A 231 -5.10 14.73 -4.97
C GLY A 231 -3.89 15.03 -4.10
N HIS A 232 -2.77 14.33 -4.34
CA HIS A 232 -1.50 14.63 -3.68
C HIS A 232 -0.97 15.98 -4.19
N PRO A 233 -0.60 16.94 -3.31
CA PRO A 233 -0.25 18.30 -3.73
C PRO A 233 0.88 18.38 -4.75
N ASP A 234 1.90 17.51 -4.64
CA ASP A 234 3.06 17.51 -5.56
C ASP A 234 2.73 16.98 -6.96
N PHE A 235 1.56 16.37 -7.14
CA PHE A 235 1.15 15.71 -8.38
C PHE A 235 -0.17 16.24 -8.95
N ALA A 236 -0.83 17.18 -8.27
CA ALA A 236 -2.14 17.69 -8.68
C ALA A 236 -2.12 18.40 -10.05
N ASP A 237 -0.99 19.02 -10.40
CA ASP A 237 -0.77 19.73 -11.65
C ASP A 237 -0.30 18.83 -12.81
N ARG A 238 -0.20 17.51 -12.58
CA ARG A 238 0.18 16.58 -13.63
C ARG A 238 -0.92 16.46 -14.67
N GLU A 239 -0.52 16.35 -15.92
CA GLU A 239 -1.41 16.11 -17.05
C GLU A 239 -1.16 14.72 -17.64
N PHE A 240 -2.24 13.96 -17.83
CA PHE A 240 -2.21 12.66 -18.47
C PHE A 240 -3.08 12.72 -19.73
N ASP A 241 -2.50 12.34 -20.88
CA ASP A 241 -3.23 12.29 -22.16
C ASP A 241 -4.14 11.04 -22.18
N LEU A 242 -5.42 11.25 -21.86
CA LEU A 242 -6.46 10.21 -21.88
C LEU A 242 -7.29 10.23 -23.17
N SER A 243 -6.83 10.92 -24.21
CA SER A 243 -7.55 11.09 -25.50
C SER A 243 -7.46 9.85 -26.40
N GLY A 244 -6.48 8.98 -26.19
CA GLY A 244 -6.34 7.71 -26.91
C GLY A 244 -7.35 6.66 -26.43
N GLU A 245 -7.56 5.62 -27.24
CA GLU A 245 -8.48 4.53 -26.90
C GLU A 245 -7.86 3.47 -25.98
N ARG A 246 -6.51 3.41 -25.91
CA ARG A 246 -5.77 2.41 -25.14
C ARG A 246 -4.77 3.04 -24.20
N ALA A 247 -4.72 2.52 -22.97
CA ALA A 247 -3.61 2.70 -22.03
C ALA A 247 -2.91 1.36 -21.79
N VAL A 248 -1.59 1.39 -21.57
CA VAL A 248 -0.79 0.21 -21.24
C VAL A 248 -0.18 0.38 -19.86
N ILE A 249 -0.36 -0.61 -18.99
CA ILE A 249 0.25 -0.68 -17.67
C ILE A 249 1.33 -1.76 -17.70
N VAL A 250 2.55 -1.38 -17.39
CA VAL A 250 3.68 -2.32 -17.30
C VAL A 250 3.86 -2.76 -15.84
N GLY A 251 3.60 -4.02 -15.58
CA GLY A 251 3.53 -4.62 -14.24
C GLY A 251 2.10 -5.01 -13.86
N ASN A 252 1.95 -6.08 -13.11
CA ASN A 252 0.67 -6.69 -12.75
C ASN A 252 0.50 -6.91 -11.23
N GLY A 253 0.92 -5.93 -10.41
CA GLY A 253 0.61 -5.89 -8.98
C GLY A 253 -0.74 -5.21 -8.68
N ASN A 254 -1.15 -5.14 -7.40
CA ASN A 254 -2.41 -4.52 -6.98
C ASN A 254 -2.55 -3.07 -7.46
N VAL A 255 -1.47 -2.29 -7.46
CA VAL A 255 -1.49 -0.90 -7.99
C VAL A 255 -1.85 -0.87 -9.49
N ALA A 256 -1.39 -1.87 -10.26
CA ALA A 256 -1.78 -1.95 -11.67
C ALA A 256 -3.28 -2.24 -11.83
N LEU A 257 -3.85 -3.09 -10.95
CA LEU A 257 -5.28 -3.37 -10.94
C LEU A 257 -6.08 -2.12 -10.52
N ASP A 258 -5.63 -1.39 -9.52
CA ASP A 258 -6.23 -0.11 -9.09
C ASP A 258 -6.29 0.90 -10.23
N VAL A 259 -5.17 1.08 -10.93
CA VAL A 259 -5.07 2.00 -12.07
C VAL A 259 -5.95 1.55 -13.22
N ALA A 260 -5.96 0.24 -13.55
CA ALA A 260 -6.82 -0.31 -14.60
C ALA A 260 -8.30 -0.09 -14.27
N ARG A 261 -8.69 -0.28 -13.02
CA ARG A 261 -10.04 -0.05 -12.51
C ARG A 261 -10.45 1.42 -12.62
N VAL A 262 -9.61 2.34 -12.13
CA VAL A 262 -9.87 3.80 -12.19
C VAL A 262 -10.03 4.29 -13.64
N LEU A 263 -9.28 3.75 -14.60
CA LEU A 263 -9.38 4.10 -16.02
C LEU A 263 -10.63 3.52 -16.71
N THR A 264 -11.16 2.41 -16.20
CA THR A 264 -12.24 1.67 -16.87
C THR A 264 -13.61 1.82 -16.22
N VAL A 265 -13.70 1.98 -14.91
CA VAL A 265 -14.96 2.16 -14.19
C VAL A 265 -15.67 3.45 -14.63
N ASN A 266 -17.01 3.44 -14.61
CA ASN A 266 -17.79 4.63 -14.90
C ASN A 266 -17.40 5.78 -13.96
N PRO A 267 -17.00 6.96 -14.48
CA PRO A 267 -16.64 8.12 -13.66
C PRO A 267 -17.72 8.55 -12.65
N ASP A 268 -18.99 8.29 -12.91
CA ASP A 268 -20.08 8.61 -11.98
C ASP A 268 -20.06 7.71 -10.72
N GLU A 269 -19.50 6.52 -10.80
CA GLU A 269 -19.23 5.72 -9.60
C GLU A 269 -18.03 6.28 -8.80
N LEU A 270 -16.98 6.71 -9.49
CA LEU A 270 -15.85 7.39 -8.86
C LEU A 270 -16.23 8.74 -8.24
N ALA A 271 -17.21 9.44 -8.81
CA ALA A 271 -17.75 10.69 -8.25
C ALA A 271 -18.36 10.55 -6.85
N LYS A 272 -18.70 9.32 -6.42
CA LYS A 272 -19.21 9.01 -5.08
C LYS A 272 -18.08 8.78 -4.05
N THR A 273 -16.84 8.83 -4.49
CA THR A 273 -15.65 8.54 -3.69
C THR A 273 -14.89 9.81 -3.30
N ASP A 274 -13.71 9.67 -2.73
CA ASP A 274 -12.81 10.77 -2.39
C ASP A 274 -11.81 11.13 -3.51
N ILE A 275 -12.07 10.71 -4.75
CA ILE A 275 -11.24 11.06 -5.92
C ILE A 275 -11.11 12.59 -6.05
N ALA A 276 -9.95 13.07 -6.49
CA ALA A 276 -9.72 14.48 -6.74
C ALA A 276 -10.56 14.99 -7.93
N ASP A 277 -11.09 16.22 -7.83
CA ASP A 277 -11.99 16.79 -8.86
C ASP A 277 -11.33 16.91 -10.23
N HIS A 278 -10.06 17.37 -10.28
CA HIS A 278 -9.32 17.48 -11.54
C HIS A 278 -9.16 16.12 -12.25
N ALA A 279 -8.97 15.05 -11.47
CA ALA A 279 -8.85 13.70 -12.01
C ALA A 279 -10.21 13.17 -12.49
N LEU A 280 -11.28 13.39 -11.72
CA LEU A 280 -12.63 13.03 -12.11
C LEU A 280 -13.06 13.72 -13.41
N ASP A 281 -12.75 15.00 -13.55
CA ASP A 281 -13.04 15.77 -14.76
C ASP A 281 -12.25 15.29 -15.97
N ALA A 282 -11.00 14.89 -15.78
CA ALA A 282 -10.18 14.28 -16.84
C ALA A 282 -10.74 12.90 -17.26
N LEU A 283 -11.10 12.06 -16.29
CA LEU A 283 -11.68 10.73 -16.54
C LEU A 283 -13.04 10.80 -17.25
N ARG A 284 -13.85 11.82 -16.98
CA ARG A 284 -15.12 12.06 -17.71
C ARG A 284 -14.91 12.40 -19.17
N ARG A 285 -13.77 12.98 -19.52
CA ARG A 285 -13.37 13.31 -20.89
C ARG A 285 -12.49 12.25 -21.54
N SER A 286 -12.20 11.18 -20.84
CA SER A 286 -11.33 10.10 -21.29
C SER A 286 -11.97 9.30 -22.43
N ASN A 287 -11.19 9.03 -23.47
CA ASN A 287 -11.55 8.14 -24.58
C ASN A 287 -11.05 6.70 -24.37
N ILE A 288 -10.38 6.41 -23.24
CA ILE A 288 -9.86 5.08 -22.95
C ILE A 288 -11.01 4.05 -22.92
N GLN A 289 -10.91 3.05 -23.79
CA GLN A 289 -11.82 1.90 -23.90
C GLN A 289 -11.13 0.61 -23.46
N GLU A 290 -9.81 0.57 -23.54
CA GLU A 290 -9.02 -0.62 -23.25
C GLU A 290 -7.80 -0.27 -22.39
N VAL A 291 -7.59 -1.06 -21.33
CA VAL A 291 -6.38 -1.01 -20.52
C VAL A 291 -5.69 -2.37 -20.62
N VAL A 292 -4.46 -2.37 -21.14
CA VAL A 292 -3.64 -3.59 -21.26
C VAL A 292 -2.67 -3.65 -20.08
N VAL A 293 -2.73 -4.72 -19.32
CA VAL A 293 -1.85 -4.97 -18.16
C VAL A 293 -0.81 -6.01 -18.53
N LEU A 294 0.47 -5.63 -18.55
CA LEU A 294 1.57 -6.48 -18.96
C LEU A 294 2.27 -7.13 -17.76
N GLY A 295 2.40 -8.45 -17.79
CA GLY A 295 3.19 -9.24 -16.86
C GLY A 295 4.33 -9.97 -17.57
N ARG A 296 5.59 -9.80 -17.12
CA ARG A 296 6.74 -10.47 -17.72
C ARG A 296 6.81 -11.99 -17.46
N ARG A 297 6.06 -12.47 -16.47
CA ARG A 297 5.96 -13.88 -16.09
C ARG A 297 4.53 -14.39 -16.28
N GLY A 298 4.31 -15.66 -16.00
CA GLY A 298 3.02 -16.30 -16.13
C GLY A 298 1.99 -15.90 -15.04
N PRO A 299 0.75 -16.39 -15.16
CA PRO A 299 -0.34 -16.06 -14.24
C PRO A 299 -0.05 -16.47 -12.79
N LEU A 300 0.63 -17.61 -12.56
CA LEU A 300 0.99 -18.06 -11.21
C LEU A 300 2.01 -17.12 -10.52
N GLN A 301 2.87 -16.47 -11.30
CA GLN A 301 3.87 -15.51 -10.79
C GLN A 301 3.37 -14.06 -10.79
N ALA A 302 2.09 -13.83 -11.09
CA ALA A 302 1.51 -12.49 -11.05
C ALA A 302 1.56 -11.90 -9.63
N ALA A 303 1.87 -10.60 -9.54
CA ALA A 303 2.11 -9.94 -8.27
C ALA A 303 0.83 -9.40 -7.61
N TYR A 304 -0.31 -9.42 -8.30
CA TYR A 304 -1.61 -9.11 -7.69
C TYR A 304 -2.03 -10.20 -6.71
N THR A 305 -2.85 -9.84 -5.73
CA THR A 305 -3.47 -10.77 -4.79
C THR A 305 -4.75 -11.38 -5.38
N SER A 306 -5.08 -12.59 -4.97
CA SER A 306 -6.31 -13.28 -5.43
C SER A 306 -7.58 -12.52 -5.09
N PRO A 307 -7.73 -11.88 -3.90
CA PRO A 307 -8.89 -11.06 -3.58
C PRO A 307 -9.08 -9.86 -4.52
N GLU A 308 -8.01 -9.13 -4.85
CA GLU A 308 -8.08 -7.99 -5.77
C GLU A 308 -8.37 -8.43 -7.21
N PHE A 309 -7.82 -9.56 -7.63
CA PHE A 309 -8.08 -10.12 -8.95
C PHE A 309 -9.54 -10.63 -9.06
N LEU A 310 -10.06 -11.30 -8.02
CA LEU A 310 -11.46 -11.71 -7.93
C LEU A 310 -12.43 -10.53 -8.03
N ALA A 311 -12.08 -9.39 -7.41
CA ALA A 311 -12.94 -8.21 -7.40
C ALA A 311 -13.22 -7.65 -8.82
N LEU A 312 -12.31 -7.86 -9.77
CA LEU A 312 -12.50 -7.43 -11.16
C LEU A 312 -13.72 -8.09 -11.84
N ALA A 313 -14.10 -9.30 -11.43
CA ALA A 313 -15.28 -10.00 -11.96
C ALA A 313 -16.62 -9.28 -11.69
N HIS A 314 -16.62 -8.34 -10.75
CA HIS A 314 -17.81 -7.62 -10.32
C HIS A 314 -17.89 -6.17 -10.84
N LEU A 315 -16.95 -5.77 -11.69
CA LEU A 315 -16.94 -4.44 -12.31
C LEU A 315 -18.10 -4.32 -13.32
N LYS A 316 -18.89 -3.28 -13.16
CA LYS A 316 -20.02 -3.02 -14.07
C LYS A 316 -19.54 -2.34 -15.35
N GLY A 317 -19.88 -2.90 -16.51
CA GLY A 317 -19.52 -2.35 -17.80
C GLY A 317 -18.02 -2.46 -18.13
N VAL A 318 -17.35 -3.45 -17.54
CA VAL A 318 -15.94 -3.74 -17.81
C VAL A 318 -15.78 -5.25 -18.00
N ASP A 319 -15.18 -5.64 -19.11
CA ASP A 319 -14.83 -7.02 -19.40
C ASP A 319 -13.35 -7.26 -19.06
N VAL A 320 -13.06 -8.36 -18.37
CA VAL A 320 -11.68 -8.82 -18.13
C VAL A 320 -11.35 -9.87 -19.18
N ILE A 321 -10.29 -9.62 -19.94
CA ILE A 321 -9.89 -10.43 -21.10
C ILE A 321 -8.53 -11.08 -20.83
N ILE A 322 -8.46 -12.38 -21.03
CA ILE A 322 -7.21 -13.16 -21.00
C ILE A 322 -7.22 -14.09 -22.21
N ASP A 323 -6.12 -14.13 -22.96
CA ASP A 323 -5.95 -15.10 -24.03
C ASP A 323 -5.71 -16.49 -23.40
N PRO A 324 -6.57 -17.49 -23.69
CA PRO A 324 -6.36 -18.85 -23.17
C PRO A 324 -4.97 -19.43 -23.51
N ALA A 325 -4.37 -19.03 -24.62
CA ALA A 325 -3.02 -19.49 -25.01
C ALA A 325 -1.93 -19.04 -24.02
N GLU A 326 -2.12 -17.91 -23.35
CA GLU A 326 -1.18 -17.37 -22.35
C GLU A 326 -1.30 -18.05 -20.96
N LEU A 327 -2.28 -18.93 -20.77
CA LEU A 327 -2.45 -19.74 -19.57
C LEU A 327 -1.73 -21.10 -19.63
N THR A 328 -1.09 -21.42 -20.76
CA THR A 328 -0.27 -22.62 -20.86
C THR A 328 0.91 -22.51 -19.90
N LEU A 329 0.96 -23.41 -18.92
CA LEU A 329 2.01 -23.41 -17.91
C LEU A 329 3.27 -24.08 -18.42
N ASP A 330 4.42 -23.56 -17.99
CA ASP A 330 5.70 -24.27 -18.09
C ASP A 330 5.72 -25.45 -17.10
N PRO A 331 6.64 -26.44 -17.29
CA PRO A 331 6.65 -27.64 -16.45
C PRO A 331 6.83 -27.35 -14.95
N THR A 332 7.62 -26.36 -14.57
CA THR A 332 7.85 -25.99 -13.16
C THR A 332 6.61 -25.36 -12.54
N SER A 333 5.94 -24.47 -13.27
CA SER A 333 4.69 -23.86 -12.84
C SER A 333 3.56 -24.90 -12.74
N GLN A 334 3.49 -25.86 -13.67
CA GLN A 334 2.52 -26.96 -13.62
C GLN A 334 2.79 -27.84 -12.39
N ALA A 335 4.05 -28.22 -12.15
CA ALA A 335 4.41 -29.03 -10.98
C ALA A 335 4.06 -28.32 -9.67
N ALA A 336 4.25 -27.00 -9.59
CA ALA A 336 3.87 -26.23 -8.41
C ALA A 336 2.36 -26.17 -8.19
N LEU A 337 1.55 -26.17 -9.26
CA LEU A 337 0.09 -26.20 -9.16
C LEU A 337 -0.44 -27.59 -8.82
N ASP A 338 0.24 -28.64 -9.30
CA ASP A 338 -0.11 -30.05 -9.05
C ASP A 338 0.40 -30.56 -7.67
N ASP A 339 1.19 -29.75 -6.96
CA ASP A 339 1.67 -30.10 -5.62
C ASP A 339 0.48 -30.24 -4.66
N PRO A 340 0.32 -31.39 -3.97
CA PRO A 340 -0.71 -31.57 -2.94
C PRO A 340 -0.65 -30.51 -1.84
N GLU A 341 0.49 -29.88 -1.65
CA GLU A 341 0.77 -28.87 -0.64
C GLU A 341 0.65 -27.43 -1.21
N VAL A 342 0.08 -27.26 -2.42
CA VAL A 342 -0.08 -25.94 -3.04
C VAL A 342 -0.91 -24.99 -2.15
N GLU A 343 -0.47 -23.76 -2.03
CA GLU A 343 -1.23 -22.72 -1.31
C GLU A 343 -2.56 -22.43 -2.00
N PRO A 344 -3.69 -22.41 -1.26
CA PRO A 344 -5.02 -22.15 -1.82
C PRO A 344 -5.11 -20.85 -2.62
N SER A 345 -4.37 -19.80 -2.21
CA SER A 345 -4.31 -18.53 -2.91
C SER A 345 -3.69 -18.66 -4.30
N LEU A 346 -2.65 -19.48 -4.46
CA LEU A 346 -2.01 -19.72 -5.75
C LEU A 346 -2.94 -20.48 -6.70
N GLN A 347 -3.61 -21.53 -6.19
CA GLN A 347 -4.60 -22.29 -6.95
C GLN A 347 -5.77 -21.40 -7.38
N LEU A 348 -6.29 -20.59 -6.46
CA LEU A 348 -7.38 -19.65 -6.76
C LEU A 348 -6.98 -18.64 -7.84
N LYS A 349 -5.76 -18.11 -7.79
CA LYS A 349 -5.26 -17.16 -8.79
C LYS A 349 -5.30 -17.74 -10.20
N TYR A 350 -4.87 -18.98 -10.37
CA TYR A 350 -4.92 -19.66 -11.66
C TYR A 350 -6.34 -19.96 -12.10
N THR A 351 -7.18 -20.49 -11.20
CA THR A 351 -8.60 -20.76 -11.48
C THR A 351 -9.34 -19.50 -11.94
N LEU A 352 -9.08 -18.35 -11.30
CA LEU A 352 -9.67 -17.07 -11.72
C LEU A 352 -9.22 -16.67 -13.13
N ALA A 353 -7.94 -16.89 -13.45
CA ALA A 353 -7.42 -16.60 -14.79
C ALA A 353 -8.11 -17.48 -15.85
N GLU A 354 -8.32 -18.78 -15.58
CA GLU A 354 -9.08 -19.67 -16.44
C GLU A 354 -10.55 -19.25 -16.60
N GLU A 355 -11.20 -18.83 -15.51
CA GLU A 355 -12.58 -18.32 -15.54
C GLU A 355 -12.72 -17.06 -16.40
N TYR A 356 -11.73 -16.14 -16.35
CA TYR A 356 -11.70 -14.97 -17.23
C TYR A 356 -11.44 -15.36 -18.68
N ALA A 357 -10.48 -16.25 -18.93
CA ALA A 357 -10.16 -16.72 -20.27
C ALA A 357 -11.35 -17.42 -20.93
N ALA A 358 -12.10 -18.23 -20.15
CA ALA A 358 -13.31 -18.92 -20.65
C ALA A 358 -14.44 -17.96 -21.06
N LYS A 359 -14.49 -16.76 -20.47
CA LYS A 359 -15.45 -15.70 -20.81
C LYS A 359 -14.94 -14.76 -21.89
N SER A 360 -13.64 -14.80 -22.20
CA SER A 360 -13.00 -13.93 -23.17
C SER A 360 -13.46 -14.29 -24.60
N PRO A 361 -13.73 -13.29 -25.44
CA PRO A 361 -14.02 -13.54 -26.84
C PRO A 361 -12.78 -14.10 -27.55
N THR A 362 -13.00 -14.92 -28.58
CA THR A 362 -11.91 -15.49 -29.38
C THR A 362 -11.02 -14.37 -29.93
N PRO A 363 -9.67 -14.48 -29.84
CA PRO A 363 -8.75 -13.50 -30.39
C PRO A 363 -9.09 -13.14 -31.85
N GLY A 364 -9.16 -11.84 -32.16
CA GLY A 364 -9.50 -11.34 -33.51
C GLY A 364 -11.01 -11.23 -33.82
N THR A 365 -11.92 -11.70 -32.97
CA THR A 365 -13.38 -11.60 -33.19
C THR A 365 -14.06 -10.57 -32.28
N ALA A 366 -13.35 -10.00 -31.32
CA ALA A 366 -13.90 -9.14 -30.28
C ALA A 366 -14.10 -7.70 -30.78
N THR A 367 -15.31 -7.41 -31.26
CA THR A 367 -15.84 -6.06 -31.12
C THR A 367 -16.39 -5.93 -29.69
N ALA A 368 -15.84 -5.00 -28.90
CA ALA A 368 -16.41 -4.68 -27.60
C ALA A 368 -17.92 -4.40 -27.76
N SER A 369 -18.73 -4.90 -26.84
CA SER A 369 -20.14 -4.48 -26.79
C SER A 369 -20.18 -2.95 -26.66
N PRO A 370 -21.03 -2.25 -27.40
CA PRO A 370 -21.09 -0.79 -27.31
C PRO A 370 -21.26 -0.35 -25.85
N GLY A 371 -20.35 0.47 -25.34
CA GLY A 371 -20.37 1.00 -23.99
C GLY A 371 -19.70 0.15 -22.91
N THR A 372 -19.07 -0.98 -23.28
CA THR A 372 -18.28 -1.82 -22.37
C THR A 372 -16.79 -1.56 -22.58
N LYS A 373 -16.07 -1.22 -21.51
CA LYS A 373 -14.60 -1.09 -21.52
C LYS A 373 -13.92 -2.44 -21.23
N ARG A 374 -12.62 -2.54 -21.45
CA ARG A 374 -11.87 -3.79 -21.30
C ARG A 374 -10.62 -3.61 -20.46
N ILE A 375 -10.33 -4.60 -19.59
CA ILE A 375 -9.03 -4.82 -18.96
C ILE A 375 -8.46 -6.08 -19.58
N VAL A 376 -7.36 -5.95 -20.33
CA VAL A 376 -6.71 -7.07 -21.05
C VAL A 376 -5.44 -7.44 -20.31
N PHE A 377 -5.34 -8.63 -19.77
CA PHE A 377 -4.10 -9.14 -19.19
C PHE A 377 -3.28 -9.82 -20.29
N ARG A 378 -2.00 -9.47 -20.34
CA ARG A 378 -1.00 -10.13 -21.17
C ARG A 378 0.11 -10.65 -20.27
N TYR A 379 0.26 -11.96 -20.26
CA TYR A 379 1.33 -12.65 -19.54
C TYR A 379 2.52 -12.93 -20.45
N LEU A 380 3.67 -13.21 -19.83
CA LEU A 380 4.90 -13.54 -20.56
C LEU A 380 5.32 -12.47 -21.58
N VAL A 381 5.11 -11.19 -21.25
CA VAL A 381 5.40 -10.06 -22.14
C VAL A 381 6.28 -9.03 -21.43
N SER A 382 7.38 -8.65 -22.07
CA SER A 382 8.29 -7.59 -21.61
C SER A 382 8.37 -6.45 -22.61
N PRO A 383 8.24 -5.18 -22.20
CA PRO A 383 8.48 -4.05 -23.10
C PRO A 383 9.94 -4.00 -23.52
N THR A 384 10.20 -3.62 -24.77
CA THR A 384 11.54 -3.46 -25.34
C THR A 384 11.85 -2.03 -25.76
N ALA A 385 10.85 -1.26 -26.15
CA ALA A 385 10.99 0.17 -26.44
C ALA A 385 9.64 0.89 -26.34
N LEU A 386 9.68 2.20 -26.13
CA LEU A 386 8.58 3.11 -26.38
C LEU A 386 8.94 3.97 -27.58
N THR A 387 8.04 4.08 -28.56
CA THR A 387 8.30 4.76 -29.82
C THR A 387 7.25 5.82 -30.13
N GLY A 388 7.64 6.85 -30.88
CA GLY A 388 6.77 7.91 -31.34
C GLY A 388 7.51 9.22 -31.64
N GLU A 389 6.85 10.14 -32.34
CA GLU A 389 7.37 11.46 -32.62
C GLU A 389 6.98 12.47 -31.56
N GLY A 390 7.94 12.85 -30.68
CA GLY A 390 7.74 13.83 -29.60
C GLY A 390 6.90 13.36 -28.43
N LYS A 391 6.17 12.25 -28.54
CA LYS A 391 5.43 11.57 -27.48
C LYS A 391 5.26 10.08 -27.78
N VAL A 392 4.88 9.29 -26.79
CA VAL A 392 4.57 7.87 -26.98
C VAL A 392 3.42 7.71 -27.97
N GLN A 393 3.60 6.83 -28.94
CA GLN A 393 2.59 6.40 -29.91
C GLN A 393 2.45 4.88 -29.93
N ALA A 394 3.50 4.15 -29.51
CA ALA A 394 3.46 2.70 -29.40
C ALA A 394 4.43 2.19 -28.32
N LEU A 395 4.11 1.00 -27.80
CA LEU A 395 4.99 0.18 -26.98
C LEU A 395 5.35 -1.07 -27.76
N GLU A 396 6.65 -1.25 -28.00
CA GLU A 396 7.21 -2.48 -28.55
C GLU A 396 7.49 -3.47 -27.44
N TYR A 397 7.20 -4.75 -27.68
CA TYR A 397 7.41 -5.80 -26.71
C TYR A 397 7.97 -7.08 -27.33
N GLN A 398 8.55 -7.91 -26.49
CA GLN A 398 8.87 -9.30 -26.78
C GLN A 398 8.09 -10.23 -25.85
N GLU A 399 7.74 -11.40 -26.38
CA GLU A 399 7.22 -12.47 -25.55
C GLU A 399 8.36 -13.18 -24.82
N ASN A 400 8.07 -13.73 -23.64
CA ASN A 400 9.04 -14.42 -22.83
C ASN A 400 8.72 -15.91 -22.75
N ASP A 401 9.75 -16.71 -22.58
CA ASP A 401 9.66 -18.06 -22.09
C ASP A 401 10.12 -18.09 -20.62
N LEU A 402 9.51 -18.93 -19.78
CA LEU A 402 9.97 -19.13 -18.41
C LEU A 402 11.03 -20.21 -18.37
N VAL A 403 12.17 -19.90 -17.79
CA VAL A 403 13.31 -20.80 -17.64
C VAL A 403 13.71 -20.86 -16.17
N GLU A 404 13.90 -22.06 -15.67
CA GLU A 404 14.39 -22.24 -14.30
C GLU A 404 15.92 -22.07 -14.25
N GLU A 405 16.38 -21.14 -13.43
CA GLU A 405 17.79 -20.87 -13.18
C GLU A 405 18.04 -20.85 -11.66
N ASN A 406 18.85 -21.76 -11.17
CA ASN A 406 19.18 -21.89 -9.73
C ASN A 406 17.94 -21.98 -8.81
N GLY A 407 16.90 -22.72 -9.23
CA GLY A 407 15.66 -22.88 -8.48
C GLY A 407 14.71 -21.67 -8.54
N VAL A 408 14.97 -20.70 -9.43
CA VAL A 408 14.13 -19.53 -9.62
C VAL A 408 13.65 -19.46 -11.07
N LEU A 409 12.34 -19.29 -11.28
CA LEU A 409 11.77 -19.06 -12.62
C LEU A 409 12.07 -17.65 -13.10
N MET A 410 12.85 -17.56 -14.18
CA MET A 410 13.25 -16.33 -14.84
C MET A 410 12.52 -16.16 -16.17
N ALA A 411 12.08 -14.95 -16.46
CA ALA A 411 11.56 -14.60 -17.78
C ALA A 411 12.73 -14.34 -18.75
N ARG A 412 12.79 -15.10 -19.84
CA ARG A 412 13.76 -14.92 -20.93
C ARG A 412 13.03 -14.52 -22.20
N GLY A 413 13.48 -13.41 -22.81
CA GLY A 413 12.90 -12.94 -24.05
C GLY A 413 13.06 -13.96 -25.18
N SER A 414 12.00 -14.19 -25.93
CA SER A 414 11.98 -15.02 -27.13
C SER A 414 12.18 -14.16 -28.40
N GLU A 415 12.19 -14.78 -29.58
CA GLU A 415 12.21 -14.06 -30.84
C GLU A 415 10.83 -13.49 -31.27
N ARG A 416 9.77 -13.84 -30.54
CA ARG A 416 8.41 -13.35 -30.83
C ARG A 416 8.26 -11.93 -30.28
N THR A 417 7.97 -11.00 -31.17
CA THR A 417 7.81 -9.58 -30.86
C THR A 417 6.45 -9.06 -31.32
N GLY A 418 6.04 -7.94 -30.75
CA GLY A 418 4.81 -7.27 -31.16
C GLY A 418 4.82 -5.79 -30.80
N VAL A 419 3.76 -5.11 -31.17
CA VAL A 419 3.58 -3.68 -30.96
C VAL A 419 2.17 -3.43 -30.42
N LEU A 420 2.05 -2.58 -29.41
CA LEU A 420 0.80 -2.05 -28.90
C LEU A 420 0.75 -0.55 -29.19
N GLU A 421 -0.16 -0.14 -30.06
CA GLU A 421 -0.44 1.28 -30.27
C GLU A 421 -1.07 1.87 -29.02
N THR A 422 -0.46 2.91 -28.44
CA THR A 422 -0.91 3.58 -27.22
C THR A 422 -0.23 4.93 -27.07
N GLY A 423 -0.97 5.92 -26.58
CA GLY A 423 -0.42 7.23 -26.20
C GLY A 423 -0.11 7.35 -24.71
N LEU A 424 -0.49 6.34 -23.90
CA LEU A 424 -0.30 6.36 -22.45
C LEU A 424 0.27 5.03 -21.95
N VAL A 425 1.45 5.11 -21.36
CA VAL A 425 2.12 3.98 -20.68
C VAL A 425 2.36 4.33 -19.22
N LEU A 426 1.87 3.47 -18.31
CA LEU A 426 2.00 3.62 -16.87
C LEU A 426 2.87 2.49 -16.30
N ARG A 427 4.04 2.84 -15.77
CA ARG A 427 4.97 1.88 -15.16
C ARG A 427 4.54 1.54 -13.75
N SER A 428 4.19 0.28 -13.50
CA SER A 428 3.79 -0.27 -12.19
C SER A 428 4.71 -1.42 -11.78
N ILE A 429 6.04 -1.18 -11.83
CA ILE A 429 7.08 -2.20 -11.58
C ILE A 429 7.74 -2.08 -10.21
N GLY A 430 7.10 -1.39 -9.30
CA GLY A 430 7.47 -1.26 -7.90
C GLY A 430 8.10 0.08 -7.55
N TYR A 431 8.08 0.37 -6.26
CA TYR A 431 8.62 1.58 -5.66
C TYR A 431 10.09 1.41 -5.29
N LYS A 432 10.76 2.53 -5.03
CA LYS A 432 12.10 2.61 -4.48
C LYS A 432 12.14 3.72 -3.41
N GLY A 433 12.82 3.46 -2.28
CA GLY A 433 13.11 4.49 -1.29
C GLY A 433 14.12 5.51 -1.81
N GLU A 434 14.09 6.69 -1.23
CA GLU A 434 15.05 7.76 -1.47
C GLU A 434 15.95 7.98 -0.25
N PRO A 435 17.21 8.39 -0.45
CA PRO A 435 18.09 8.73 0.64
C PRO A 435 17.51 9.88 1.47
N VAL A 436 17.66 9.78 2.78
CA VAL A 436 17.39 10.86 3.72
C VAL A 436 18.73 11.51 4.06
N ALA A 437 18.78 12.84 4.10
CA ALA A 437 20.01 13.57 4.41
C ALA A 437 20.62 13.09 5.76
N ASP A 438 21.91 12.87 5.76
CA ASP A 438 22.72 12.46 6.91
C ASP A 438 22.43 11.04 7.44
N ILE A 439 21.60 10.24 6.73
CA ILE A 439 21.25 8.86 7.11
C ILE A 439 21.89 7.87 6.12
N PRO A 440 22.52 6.78 6.59
CA PRO A 440 23.04 5.73 5.72
C PRO A 440 21.95 5.18 4.79
N PHE A 441 22.30 4.91 3.53
CA PHE A 441 21.34 4.43 2.53
C PHE A 441 21.99 3.41 1.58
N ASP A 442 21.27 2.33 1.30
CA ASP A 442 21.65 1.31 0.30
C ASP A 442 20.94 1.61 -1.02
N GLU A 443 21.65 2.24 -1.95
CA GLU A 443 21.14 2.61 -3.27
C GLU A 443 20.65 1.40 -4.08
N SER A 444 21.29 0.25 -3.93
CA SER A 444 20.97 -0.96 -4.70
C SER A 444 19.63 -1.56 -4.27
N ARG A 445 19.35 -1.55 -2.98
CA ARG A 445 18.10 -2.07 -2.39
C ARG A 445 17.02 -0.98 -2.26
N GLY A 446 17.41 0.29 -2.25
CA GLY A 446 16.51 1.43 -2.03
C GLY A 446 15.96 1.48 -0.60
N VAL A 447 16.80 1.17 0.40
CA VAL A 447 16.41 1.10 1.82
C VAL A 447 17.51 1.68 2.72
N ILE A 448 17.13 2.03 3.94
CA ILE A 448 18.08 2.34 5.03
C ILE A 448 18.60 1.02 5.61
N PRO A 449 19.94 0.78 5.63
CA PRO A 449 20.53 -0.42 6.24
C PRO A 449 20.16 -0.53 7.71
N ASN A 450 19.71 -1.71 8.14
CA ASN A 450 19.29 -1.88 9.53
C ASN A 450 19.35 -3.33 10.02
N ALA A 451 19.36 -3.49 11.34
CA ALA A 451 19.16 -4.74 12.04
C ALA A 451 17.93 -4.60 12.96
N LYS A 452 16.83 -5.25 12.59
CA LYS A 452 15.54 -5.20 13.31
C LYS A 452 15.06 -3.76 13.58
N GLY A 453 15.36 -2.82 12.68
CA GLY A 453 15.00 -1.41 12.79
C GLY A 453 16.05 -0.49 13.41
N ARG A 454 17.14 -0.99 14.03
CA ARG A 454 18.32 -0.16 14.37
C ARG A 454 19.07 0.15 13.09
N VAL A 455 19.25 1.42 12.77
CA VAL A 455 20.00 1.85 11.59
C VAL A 455 21.48 1.46 11.75
N LEU A 456 22.10 0.97 10.68
CA LEU A 456 23.49 0.57 10.63
C LEU A 456 24.33 1.58 9.84
N ASP A 457 25.52 1.86 10.32
CA ASP A 457 26.53 2.64 9.59
C ASP A 457 27.21 1.80 8.50
N ALA A 458 28.21 2.39 7.85
CA ALA A 458 28.97 1.73 6.77
C ALA A 458 29.78 0.50 7.24
N ASP A 459 30.14 0.47 8.52
CA ASP A 459 30.89 -0.64 9.15
C ASP A 459 29.94 -1.74 9.69
N GLY A 460 28.62 -1.54 9.56
CA GLY A 460 27.57 -2.45 10.05
C GLY A 460 27.30 -2.33 11.55
N ALA A 461 27.78 -1.26 12.20
CA ALA A 461 27.50 -0.99 13.60
C ALA A 461 26.19 -0.18 13.75
N PRO A 462 25.39 -0.39 14.83
CA PRO A 462 24.21 0.40 15.08
C PRO A 462 24.54 1.87 15.33
N VAL A 463 23.83 2.77 14.62
CA VAL A 463 23.89 4.21 14.87
C VAL A 463 23.05 4.54 16.12
N PRO A 464 23.64 5.07 17.21
CA PRO A 464 22.92 5.29 18.45
C PRO A 464 21.73 6.25 18.30
N GLY A 465 20.56 5.84 18.80
CA GLY A 465 19.35 6.66 18.78
C GLY A 465 18.67 6.78 17.40
N VAL A 466 19.11 6.06 16.37
CA VAL A 466 18.54 6.14 15.02
C VAL A 466 17.88 4.83 14.63
N TYR A 467 16.59 4.91 14.25
CA TYR A 467 15.75 3.76 13.94
C TYR A 467 15.02 3.95 12.62
N VAL A 468 14.55 2.84 12.05
CA VAL A 468 13.82 2.84 10.79
C VAL A 468 12.67 1.85 10.81
N SER A 469 11.53 2.19 10.17
CA SER A 469 10.36 1.32 10.03
C SER A 469 9.68 1.51 8.67
N GLY A 470 8.92 0.52 8.24
CA GLY A 470 8.12 0.56 7.02
C GLY A 470 8.90 0.25 5.75
N TRP A 471 8.44 0.78 4.63
CA TRP A 471 9.02 0.47 3.33
C TRP A 471 10.49 0.92 3.18
N ILE A 472 10.86 2.01 3.81
CA ILE A 472 12.25 2.47 3.82
C ILE A 472 13.19 1.52 4.61
N LYS A 473 12.64 0.68 5.51
CA LYS A 473 13.35 -0.38 6.25
C LYS A 473 13.47 -1.67 5.44
N ARG A 474 12.33 -2.20 4.91
CA ARG A 474 12.24 -3.56 4.35
C ARG A 474 12.05 -3.62 2.83
N GLY A 475 11.90 -2.47 2.18
CA GLY A 475 11.46 -2.36 0.79
C GLY A 475 9.93 -2.30 0.66
N PRO A 476 9.41 -1.90 -0.52
CA PRO A 476 7.99 -1.64 -0.76
C PRO A 476 7.19 -2.94 -0.95
N ARG A 477 7.08 -3.73 0.09
CA ARG A 477 6.33 -5.00 0.13
C ARG A 477 5.35 -5.01 1.30
N GLY A 478 4.30 -5.83 1.17
CA GLY A 478 3.26 -5.98 2.18
C GLY A 478 2.18 -4.90 2.09
N VAL A 479 1.11 -5.12 2.83
CA VAL A 479 -0.08 -4.26 2.92
C VAL A 479 -0.01 -3.32 4.14
N ILE A 480 -1.09 -2.58 4.42
CA ILE A 480 -1.11 -1.61 5.52
C ILE A 480 -0.75 -2.28 6.85
N GLY A 481 -1.38 -3.40 7.19
CA GLY A 481 -1.18 -4.09 8.46
C GLY A 481 0.21 -4.70 8.64
N THR A 482 0.90 -5.06 7.56
CA THR A 482 2.31 -5.51 7.64
C THR A 482 3.20 -4.46 8.33
N ASN A 483 2.83 -3.16 8.25
CA ASN A 483 3.56 -2.11 8.95
C ASN A 483 3.40 -2.18 10.47
N ARG A 484 2.33 -2.78 10.98
CA ARG A 484 2.15 -2.94 12.43
C ARG A 484 3.24 -3.81 13.04
N VAL A 485 3.43 -5.02 12.50
CA VAL A 485 4.47 -5.95 12.96
C VAL A 485 5.87 -5.37 12.76
N ASP A 486 6.10 -4.73 11.61
CA ASP A 486 7.38 -4.10 11.30
C ASP A 486 7.72 -2.94 12.27
N SER A 487 6.72 -2.13 12.62
CA SER A 487 6.89 -1.02 13.57
C SER A 487 7.03 -1.53 14.99
N GLN A 488 6.31 -2.60 15.36
CA GLN A 488 6.44 -3.26 16.64
C GLN A 488 7.87 -3.77 16.85
N GLU A 489 8.44 -4.50 15.86
CA GLU A 489 9.83 -4.96 15.92
C GLU A 489 10.81 -3.79 16.16
N THR A 490 10.62 -2.68 15.46
CA THR A 490 11.49 -1.50 15.61
C THR A 490 11.32 -0.83 16.98
N VAL A 491 10.09 -0.69 17.46
CA VAL A 491 9.80 -0.10 18.78
C VAL A 491 10.33 -0.99 19.91
N ASP A 492 10.30 -2.33 19.75
CA ASP A 492 10.91 -3.26 20.71
C ASP A 492 12.40 -2.95 20.89
N GLN A 493 13.12 -2.75 19.78
CA GLN A 493 14.54 -2.41 19.82
C GLN A 493 14.79 -1.04 20.47
N LEU A 494 13.93 -0.05 20.18
CA LEU A 494 14.05 1.28 20.74
C LEU A 494 13.81 1.28 22.27
N ILE A 495 12.77 0.58 22.73
CA ILE A 495 12.48 0.43 24.17
C ILE A 495 13.60 -0.34 24.88
N GLU A 496 14.12 -1.41 24.29
CA GLU A 496 15.27 -2.16 24.82
C GLU A 496 16.48 -1.26 25.03
N ASP A 497 16.81 -0.40 24.04
CA ASP A 497 17.93 0.50 24.11
C ASP A 497 17.72 1.64 25.12
N PHE A 498 16.48 2.12 25.27
CA PHE A 498 16.11 3.10 26.29
C PHE A 498 16.25 2.50 27.70
N VAL A 499 15.69 1.32 27.94
CA VAL A 499 15.79 0.60 29.23
C VAL A 499 17.23 0.24 29.55
N GLY A 500 18.02 -0.11 28.54
CA GLY A 500 19.45 -0.43 28.67
C GLY A 500 20.37 0.78 28.83
N GLY A 501 19.83 2.01 28.87
CA GLY A 501 20.62 3.25 29.02
C GLY A 501 21.56 3.54 27.86
N LYS A 502 21.25 3.03 26.65
CA LYS A 502 22.07 3.23 25.45
C LYS A 502 21.75 4.52 24.69
N LEU A 503 20.65 5.19 25.03
CA LEU A 503 20.23 6.43 24.38
C LEU A 503 20.77 7.64 25.13
N ALA A 504 21.29 8.62 24.39
CA ALA A 504 21.76 9.88 24.98
C ALA A 504 20.56 10.71 25.48
N ALA A 505 20.73 11.34 26.63
CA ALA A 505 19.72 12.29 27.14
C ALA A 505 19.67 13.52 26.23
N PRO A 506 18.48 13.96 25.76
CA PRO A 506 18.35 15.13 24.93
C PRO A 506 18.69 16.42 25.70
N GLN A 507 19.38 17.35 25.03
CA GLN A 507 19.77 18.66 25.58
C GLN A 507 18.58 19.63 25.55
N GLY A 508 17.74 19.54 24.53
CA GLY A 508 16.55 20.36 24.35
C GLY A 508 15.28 19.71 24.91
N ASN A 509 14.17 20.38 24.76
CA ASN A 509 12.83 19.88 25.13
C ASN A 509 11.78 20.31 24.09
N ARG A 510 10.53 19.90 24.29
CA ARG A 510 9.41 20.24 23.41
C ARG A 510 9.22 21.74 23.20
N ALA A 511 9.43 22.55 24.23
CA ALA A 511 9.27 24.01 24.14
C ALA A 511 10.35 24.65 23.26
N THR A 512 11.62 24.24 23.44
CA THR A 512 12.74 24.73 22.61
C THR A 512 12.62 24.27 21.16
N LEU A 513 12.18 23.05 20.92
CA LEU A 513 11.86 22.56 19.58
C LEU A 513 10.74 23.38 18.92
N THR A 514 9.66 23.65 19.66
CA THR A 514 8.53 24.45 19.16
C THR A 514 8.96 25.86 18.77
N ALA A 515 9.82 26.50 19.58
CA ALA A 515 10.36 27.83 19.27
C ALA A 515 11.23 27.81 18.00
N LEU A 516 12.11 26.81 17.86
CA LEU A 516 12.95 26.62 16.68
C LEU A 516 12.14 26.45 15.41
N LEU A 517 11.11 25.58 15.47
CA LEU A 517 10.25 25.32 14.31
C LEU A 517 9.36 26.53 13.97
N ALA A 518 8.89 27.29 14.95
CA ALA A 518 8.10 28.50 14.71
C ALA A 518 8.91 29.58 13.95
N GLU A 519 10.21 29.63 14.16
CA GLU A 519 11.13 30.54 13.43
C GLU A 519 11.37 30.06 12.00
N ARG A 520 11.63 28.74 11.79
CA ARG A 520 12.06 28.19 10.50
C ARG A 520 10.92 27.79 9.59
N GLN A 521 9.78 27.37 10.16
CA GLN A 521 8.59 26.94 9.44
C GLN A 521 7.33 27.47 10.15
N PRO A 522 7.04 28.76 10.00
CA PRO A 522 5.88 29.39 10.65
C PRO A 522 4.53 28.81 10.19
N ASP A 523 4.49 28.19 9.00
CA ASP A 523 3.32 27.52 8.44
C ASP A 523 3.25 26.03 8.82
N GLN A 524 3.98 25.60 9.87
CA GLN A 524 3.81 24.26 10.40
C GLN A 524 2.38 24.02 10.88
N ILE A 525 1.89 22.79 10.69
CA ILE A 525 0.51 22.42 11.03
C ILE A 525 0.54 21.43 12.22
N GLY A 526 -0.14 21.81 13.29
CA GLY A 526 -0.41 20.96 14.42
C GLY A 526 -1.74 20.21 14.30
N ARG A 527 -2.15 19.56 15.39
CA ARG A 527 -3.39 18.77 15.47
C ARG A 527 -4.64 19.57 15.08
N ASP A 528 -4.76 20.80 15.55
CA ASP A 528 -5.97 21.60 15.30
C ASP A 528 -6.04 22.07 13.86
N GLY A 529 -4.92 22.44 13.25
CA GLY A 529 -4.86 22.76 11.82
C GLY A 529 -5.22 21.55 10.94
N TRP A 530 -4.72 20.35 11.28
CA TRP A 530 -5.15 19.13 10.59
C TRP A 530 -6.66 18.88 10.74
N LYS A 531 -7.21 19.00 11.94
CA LYS A 531 -8.66 18.87 12.16
C LYS A 531 -9.47 19.88 11.34
N ALA A 532 -8.99 21.09 11.21
CA ALA A 532 -9.65 22.13 10.40
C ALA A 532 -9.67 21.74 8.91
N ILE A 533 -8.53 21.25 8.37
CA ILE A 533 -8.46 20.72 6.99
C ILE A 533 -9.44 19.56 6.81
N ASP A 534 -9.37 18.55 7.67
CA ASP A 534 -10.21 17.35 7.57
C ASP A 534 -11.71 17.68 7.63
N GLN A 535 -12.10 18.59 8.53
CA GLN A 535 -13.49 19.04 8.65
C GLN A 535 -13.95 19.83 7.43
N ALA A 536 -13.11 20.70 6.89
CA ALA A 536 -13.42 21.47 5.69
C ALA A 536 -13.63 20.56 4.47
N GLU A 537 -12.76 19.57 4.26
CA GLU A 537 -12.89 18.58 3.20
C GLU A 537 -14.16 17.73 3.36
N LYS A 538 -14.47 17.25 4.58
CA LYS A 538 -15.69 16.49 4.88
C LYS A 538 -16.95 17.31 4.66
N ASN A 539 -16.95 18.58 5.04
CA ASN A 539 -18.09 19.50 4.83
C ASN A 539 -18.34 19.72 3.33
N ALA A 540 -17.28 19.95 2.56
CA ALA A 540 -17.36 20.07 1.10
C ALA A 540 -17.88 18.78 0.48
N GLY A 541 -17.39 17.62 0.95
CA GLY A 541 -17.85 16.31 0.52
C GLY A 541 -19.33 16.07 0.79
N LYS A 542 -19.80 16.40 2.00
CA LYS A 542 -21.23 16.29 2.37
C LYS A 542 -22.12 17.10 1.43
N SER A 543 -21.69 18.30 1.05
CA SER A 543 -22.41 19.15 0.10
C SER A 543 -22.40 18.57 -1.32
N ALA A 544 -21.37 17.80 -1.68
CA ALA A 544 -21.22 17.15 -2.99
C ALA A 544 -21.74 15.68 -3.01
N GLY A 545 -22.31 15.16 -1.90
CA GLY A 545 -22.83 13.80 -1.81
C GLY A 545 -21.77 12.71 -1.79
N ARG A 546 -20.54 13.01 -1.29
CA ARG A 546 -19.39 12.09 -1.22
C ARG A 546 -18.62 12.24 0.10
N PRO A 547 -17.71 11.31 0.46
CA PRO A 547 -17.04 11.32 1.77
C PRO A 547 -16.28 12.61 2.07
N ARG A 548 -15.57 13.14 1.07
CA ARG A 548 -14.81 14.41 1.15
C ARG A 548 -14.50 14.97 -0.23
N VAL A 549 -14.25 16.27 -0.30
CA VAL A 549 -13.57 16.93 -1.42
C VAL A 549 -12.20 17.36 -0.93
N LYS A 550 -11.15 16.75 -1.47
CA LYS A 550 -9.79 17.03 -1.05
C LYS A 550 -9.28 18.36 -1.58
N PHE A 551 -8.59 19.11 -0.73
CA PHE A 551 -7.72 20.18 -1.20
C PHE A 551 -6.47 19.58 -1.86
N THR A 552 -6.11 20.09 -3.02
CA THR A 552 -5.04 19.55 -3.85
C THR A 552 -3.85 20.52 -4.01
N SER A 553 -3.96 21.75 -3.49
CA SER A 553 -2.86 22.70 -3.46
C SER A 553 -2.37 22.93 -2.03
N LEU A 554 -1.07 23.22 -1.88
CA LEU A 554 -0.49 23.58 -0.58
C LEU A 554 -1.17 24.84 -0.03
N GLU A 555 -1.46 25.83 -0.88
CA GLU A 555 -2.08 27.10 -0.50
C GLU A 555 -3.46 26.87 0.15
N ASP A 556 -4.32 26.07 -0.49
CA ASP A 556 -5.66 25.78 0.04
C ASP A 556 -5.61 24.98 1.34
N LEU A 557 -4.67 24.03 1.45
CA LEU A 557 -4.45 23.27 2.68
C LEU A 557 -4.00 24.18 3.83
N LEU A 558 -3.05 25.09 3.59
CA LEU A 558 -2.59 26.05 4.60
C LEU A 558 -3.69 27.05 4.99
N LYS A 559 -4.49 27.49 4.03
CA LYS A 559 -5.64 28.36 4.29
C LYS A 559 -6.68 27.63 5.16
N ALA A 560 -7.03 26.41 4.82
CA ALA A 560 -7.99 25.61 5.58
C ALA A 560 -7.47 25.28 7.00
N ALA A 561 -6.16 25.11 7.18
CA ALA A 561 -5.54 24.87 8.50
C ALA A 561 -5.65 26.07 9.45
N LYS A 562 -5.75 27.30 8.91
CA LYS A 562 -5.83 28.55 9.69
C LYS A 562 -7.28 28.93 10.02
N GLY A 563 -8.28 28.31 9.41
CA GLY A 563 -9.73 28.53 9.61
C GLY A 563 -10.28 29.62 8.72
#